data_81c699ac124adc0c68c4ba1adbfc465f
#
_entry.id   81c699ac124adc0c68c4ba1adbfc465f
#
_cell.length_a   1.000
_cell.length_b   1.000
_cell.length_c   1.000
_cell.angle_alpha   90.00
_cell.angle_beta   90.00
_cell.angle_gamma   90.00
#
_symmetry.space_group_name_H-M   'P 1'
#
loop_
_entity.id
_entity.type
_entity.pdbx_description
1 polymer ?
#
loop_
_entity_poly.entity_id
_entity_poly.type
_entity_poly.pdbx_seq_one_letter_code
_entity_poly.pdbx_strand_id
1 'polypeptide(L)'
;MNDPPVVAVVGATGAAGGTLLRVLEDRVFPIGDFHALASARGAGAMVRFRDHDVVVGEVDDDILTGADIVFLAAGADTSRRFAPVVAAGGGVAVDKSSAYRMDATVPLVVPEVNAGALAGHSGIVANPNCVAIPLAVVLGPLHARFGLRHVTVATYQAASGGGRALAAELAAQERDDAYGRPPQREVYPHVLHGNVVPGGWAMVGDDTEEETKVAAEVRRVLDMAQLRIAATTVRVPVSVGHAAAVWAEFEIAVTAAEARELLWHAPGVLVVDDPATQQYPTPRAVAGCDEVHVGRIRADHSRENGLALFLAADNLRKGAATNAVQVAELLLRG
;
A
#
# COMPACT_ATOMS: atom_id res chain seq x y z
N MET A 1 -9.21 -22.62 13.74
CA MET A 1 -10.41 -22.84 12.92
C MET A 1 -10.16 -24.09 12.11
N ASN A 2 -11.03 -25.10 12.21
CA ASN A 2 -10.86 -26.39 11.48
C ASN A 2 -11.36 -26.30 10.03
N ASP A 3 -12.21 -25.36 9.71
CA ASP A 3 -12.75 -25.16 8.37
C ASP A 3 -12.19 -23.88 7.73
N PRO A 4 -12.02 -23.85 6.40
CA PRO A 4 -11.59 -22.64 5.69
C PRO A 4 -12.61 -21.49 5.88
N PRO A 5 -12.15 -20.23 6.04
CA PRO A 5 -13.01 -19.09 6.36
C PRO A 5 -13.95 -18.73 5.21
N VAL A 6 -15.09 -18.13 5.56
CA VAL A 6 -15.94 -17.36 4.65
C VAL A 6 -15.30 -16.00 4.41
N VAL A 7 -15.00 -15.69 3.15
CA VAL A 7 -14.28 -14.47 2.74
C VAL A 7 -15.14 -13.59 1.87
N ALA A 8 -15.25 -12.32 2.21
CA ALA A 8 -15.90 -11.32 1.36
C ALA A 8 -14.93 -10.22 0.89
N VAL A 9 -15.10 -9.75 -0.34
CA VAL A 9 -14.34 -8.62 -0.91
C VAL A 9 -15.32 -7.54 -1.34
N VAL A 10 -15.38 -6.45 -0.59
CA VAL A 10 -16.20 -5.27 -0.91
C VAL A 10 -15.41 -4.33 -1.82
N GLY A 11 -15.95 -4.02 -2.99
CA GLY A 11 -15.26 -3.26 -4.03
C GLY A 11 -14.50 -4.15 -5.03
N ALA A 12 -14.93 -5.40 -5.22
CA ALA A 12 -14.29 -6.39 -6.08
C ALA A 12 -14.09 -5.93 -7.53
N THR A 13 -14.95 -5.06 -8.06
CA THR A 13 -14.86 -4.51 -9.43
C THR A 13 -13.83 -3.39 -9.58
N GLY A 14 -13.30 -2.83 -8.47
CA GLY A 14 -12.29 -1.76 -8.47
C GLY A 14 -10.87 -2.25 -8.82
N ALA A 15 -9.94 -1.31 -9.09
CA ALA A 15 -8.54 -1.66 -9.33
C ALA A 15 -7.92 -2.39 -8.12
N ALA A 16 -8.17 -1.86 -6.91
CA ALA A 16 -7.68 -2.44 -5.66
C ALA A 16 -8.33 -3.81 -5.37
N GLY A 17 -9.64 -3.95 -5.60
CA GLY A 17 -10.35 -5.22 -5.45
C GLY A 17 -9.86 -6.28 -6.43
N GLY A 18 -9.74 -5.95 -7.71
CA GLY A 18 -9.23 -6.89 -8.71
C GLY A 18 -7.79 -7.33 -8.46
N THR A 19 -6.94 -6.46 -7.89
CA THR A 19 -5.59 -6.88 -7.46
C THR A 19 -5.67 -7.78 -6.24
N LEU A 20 -6.57 -7.47 -5.29
CA LEU A 20 -6.78 -8.31 -4.11
C LEU A 20 -7.20 -9.75 -4.49
N LEU A 21 -8.12 -9.90 -5.45
CA LEU A 21 -8.52 -11.23 -5.95
C LEU A 21 -7.31 -12.01 -6.46
N ARG A 22 -6.48 -11.40 -7.30
CA ARG A 22 -5.25 -12.03 -7.81
C ARG A 22 -4.27 -12.42 -6.69
N VAL A 23 -4.09 -11.55 -5.70
CA VAL A 23 -3.18 -11.84 -4.57
C VAL A 23 -3.72 -13.00 -3.71
N LEU A 24 -5.03 -13.09 -3.49
CA LEU A 24 -5.64 -14.24 -2.81
C LEU A 24 -5.40 -15.56 -3.58
N GLU A 25 -5.43 -15.50 -4.92
CA GLU A 25 -5.09 -16.64 -5.78
C GLU A 25 -3.61 -17.00 -5.72
N ASP A 26 -2.73 -16.03 -5.99
CA ASP A 26 -1.27 -16.20 -6.02
C ASP A 26 -0.74 -16.79 -4.69
N ARG A 27 -1.34 -16.39 -3.58
CA ARG A 27 -0.97 -16.83 -2.22
C ARG A 27 -1.71 -18.09 -1.76
N VAL A 28 -2.57 -18.64 -2.61
CA VAL A 28 -3.38 -19.82 -2.28
C VAL A 28 -4.10 -19.66 -0.94
N PHE A 29 -4.65 -18.43 -0.70
CA PHE A 29 -5.31 -18.11 0.57
C PHE A 29 -6.46 -19.11 0.83
N PRO A 30 -6.58 -19.71 2.04
CA PRO A 30 -7.64 -20.66 2.34
C PRO A 30 -9.01 -19.96 2.34
N ILE A 31 -9.94 -20.46 1.53
CA ILE A 31 -11.31 -19.90 1.41
C ILE A 31 -12.29 -21.06 1.33
N GLY A 32 -13.26 -21.08 2.26
CA GLY A 32 -14.38 -22.03 2.28
C GLY A 32 -15.52 -21.55 1.38
N ASP A 33 -16.00 -20.33 1.62
CA ASP A 33 -16.97 -19.67 0.75
C ASP A 33 -16.50 -18.25 0.40
N PHE A 34 -16.91 -17.75 -0.78
CA PHE A 34 -16.38 -16.51 -1.34
C PHE A 34 -17.48 -15.59 -1.86
N HIS A 35 -17.49 -14.34 -1.38
CA HIS A 35 -18.41 -13.29 -1.82
C HIS A 35 -17.66 -12.12 -2.46
N ALA A 36 -17.83 -11.93 -3.77
CA ALA A 36 -17.42 -10.71 -4.46
C ALA A 36 -18.56 -9.69 -4.38
N LEU A 37 -18.32 -8.54 -3.75
CA LEU A 37 -19.35 -7.55 -3.44
C LEU A 37 -18.99 -6.17 -3.99
N ALA A 38 -20.01 -5.40 -4.42
CA ALA A 38 -19.89 -4.02 -4.84
C ALA A 38 -21.14 -3.21 -4.47
N SER A 39 -21.15 -1.91 -4.77
CA SER A 39 -22.38 -1.11 -4.72
C SER A 39 -23.38 -1.57 -5.79
N ALA A 40 -24.64 -1.13 -5.70
CA ALA A 40 -25.69 -1.41 -6.70
C ALA A 40 -25.24 -1.18 -8.17
N ARG A 41 -24.36 -0.18 -8.40
CA ARG A 41 -23.80 0.08 -9.74
C ARG A 41 -22.85 -1.00 -10.25
N GLY A 42 -22.20 -1.71 -9.36
CA GLY A 42 -21.23 -2.78 -9.68
C GLY A 42 -21.83 -4.17 -9.55
N ALA A 43 -22.98 -4.32 -8.92
CA ALA A 43 -23.68 -5.59 -8.81
C ALA A 43 -24.10 -6.11 -10.20
N GLY A 44 -24.05 -7.44 -10.37
CA GLY A 44 -24.28 -8.11 -11.67
C GLY A 44 -23.05 -8.14 -12.58
N ALA A 45 -21.97 -7.42 -12.29
CA ALA A 45 -20.72 -7.55 -13.03
C ALA A 45 -20.09 -8.94 -12.78
N MET A 46 -19.23 -9.37 -13.70
CA MET A 46 -18.45 -10.60 -13.55
C MET A 46 -17.02 -10.28 -13.17
N VAL A 47 -16.48 -11.01 -12.23
CA VAL A 47 -15.05 -11.00 -11.90
C VAL A 47 -14.47 -12.41 -12.01
N ARG A 48 -13.24 -12.52 -12.48
CA ARG A 48 -12.54 -13.81 -12.53
C ARG A 48 -11.90 -14.09 -11.19
N PHE A 49 -12.14 -15.27 -10.62
CA PHE A 49 -11.50 -15.76 -9.39
C PHE A 49 -11.33 -17.28 -9.41
N ARG A 50 -10.11 -17.77 -9.21
CA ARG A 50 -9.76 -19.21 -9.21
C ARG A 50 -10.33 -19.98 -10.41
N ASP A 51 -10.09 -19.44 -11.61
CA ASP A 51 -10.57 -20.01 -12.87
C ASP A 51 -12.10 -20.07 -13.04
N HIS A 52 -12.86 -19.45 -12.15
CA HIS A 52 -14.31 -19.30 -12.26
C HIS A 52 -14.71 -17.85 -12.48
N ASP A 53 -15.79 -17.65 -13.22
CA ASP A 53 -16.47 -16.38 -13.32
C ASP A 53 -17.45 -16.25 -12.14
N VAL A 54 -17.22 -15.25 -11.28
CA VAL A 54 -18.03 -15.00 -10.10
C VAL A 54 -18.90 -13.78 -10.35
N VAL A 55 -20.20 -13.92 -10.14
CA VAL A 55 -21.14 -12.79 -10.21
C VAL A 55 -20.94 -11.91 -8.97
N VAL A 56 -20.72 -10.63 -9.19
CA VAL A 56 -20.58 -9.65 -8.11
C VAL A 56 -21.95 -9.35 -7.53
N GLY A 57 -22.13 -9.62 -6.25
CA GLY A 57 -23.33 -9.26 -5.48
C GLY A 57 -23.35 -7.79 -5.07
N GLU A 58 -24.53 -7.28 -4.72
CA GLU A 58 -24.65 -6.03 -3.98
C GLU A 58 -24.21 -6.29 -2.52
N VAL A 59 -23.49 -5.30 -1.92
CA VAL A 59 -23.10 -5.40 -0.51
C VAL A 59 -24.35 -5.40 0.38
N ASP A 60 -24.42 -6.39 1.25
CA ASP A 60 -25.53 -6.65 2.15
C ASP A 60 -25.02 -6.96 3.57
N ASP A 61 -25.73 -6.45 4.58
CA ASP A 61 -25.33 -6.57 5.98
C ASP A 61 -25.37 -8.05 6.47
N ASP A 62 -26.30 -8.87 5.97
CA ASP A 62 -26.42 -10.28 6.35
C ASP A 62 -25.21 -11.10 5.81
N ILE A 63 -24.77 -10.83 4.60
CA ILE A 63 -23.56 -11.46 4.03
C ILE A 63 -22.33 -11.07 4.86
N LEU A 64 -22.23 -9.78 5.24
CA LEU A 64 -21.09 -9.29 6.00
C LEU A 64 -21.03 -9.82 7.43
N THR A 65 -22.17 -9.99 8.10
CA THR A 65 -22.22 -10.57 9.44
C THR A 65 -21.91 -12.07 9.46
N GLY A 66 -22.12 -12.77 8.35
CA GLY A 66 -21.78 -14.19 8.18
C GLY A 66 -20.34 -14.46 7.71
N ALA A 67 -19.57 -13.43 7.39
CA ALA A 67 -18.22 -13.59 6.87
C ALA A 67 -17.16 -13.52 7.98
N ASP A 68 -16.19 -14.46 7.97
CA ASP A 68 -15.08 -14.48 8.92
C ASP A 68 -14.05 -13.37 8.62
N ILE A 69 -13.76 -13.13 7.34
CA ILE A 69 -12.81 -12.10 6.89
C ILE A 69 -13.44 -11.29 5.76
N VAL A 70 -13.47 -9.97 5.95
CA VAL A 70 -13.98 -9.03 4.93
C VAL A 70 -12.90 -8.03 4.55
N PHE A 71 -12.51 -8.03 3.29
CA PHE A 71 -11.63 -7.02 2.75
C PHE A 71 -12.42 -5.82 2.23
N LEU A 72 -12.21 -4.64 2.81
CA LEU A 72 -12.86 -3.39 2.40
C LEU A 72 -11.95 -2.59 1.46
N ALA A 73 -12.29 -2.59 0.17
CA ALA A 73 -11.51 -1.96 -0.91
C ALA A 73 -12.31 -0.90 -1.71
N ALA A 74 -13.34 -0.31 -1.10
CA ALA A 74 -14.30 0.57 -1.79
C ALA A 74 -14.30 2.04 -1.30
N GLY A 75 -13.35 2.43 -0.46
CA GLY A 75 -13.20 3.81 0.05
C GLY A 75 -13.71 4.02 1.47
N ALA A 76 -13.40 5.19 2.05
CA ALA A 76 -13.55 5.45 3.47
C ALA A 76 -15.01 5.42 3.97
N ASP A 77 -15.95 5.96 3.19
CA ASP A 77 -17.37 6.00 3.60
C ASP A 77 -17.96 4.59 3.64
N THR A 78 -17.61 3.75 2.66
CA THR A 78 -17.99 2.34 2.65
C THR A 78 -17.41 1.61 3.86
N SER A 79 -16.14 1.85 4.19
CA SER A 79 -15.50 1.23 5.34
C SER A 79 -16.12 1.68 6.66
N ARG A 80 -16.41 2.97 6.85
CA ARG A 80 -17.10 3.47 8.05
C ARG A 80 -18.48 2.84 8.25
N ARG A 81 -19.19 2.57 7.15
CA ARG A 81 -20.51 1.91 7.20
C ARG A 81 -20.39 0.44 7.56
N PHE A 82 -19.51 -0.30 6.90
CA PHE A 82 -19.56 -1.76 6.91
C PHE A 82 -18.55 -2.43 7.86
N ALA A 83 -17.43 -1.80 8.20
CA ALA A 83 -16.47 -2.41 9.13
C ALA A 83 -17.10 -2.71 10.51
N PRO A 84 -17.94 -1.83 11.10
CA PRO A 84 -18.64 -2.14 12.34
C PRO A 84 -19.64 -3.29 12.21
N VAL A 85 -20.29 -3.46 11.05
CA VAL A 85 -21.21 -4.58 10.78
C VAL A 85 -20.47 -5.91 10.83
N VAL A 86 -19.34 -6.00 10.15
CA VAL A 86 -18.46 -7.18 10.17
C VAL A 86 -18.01 -7.51 11.60
N ALA A 87 -17.51 -6.51 12.33
CA ALA A 87 -17.05 -6.71 13.70
C ALA A 87 -18.18 -7.16 14.65
N ALA A 88 -19.40 -6.64 14.49
CA ALA A 88 -20.58 -7.06 15.26
C ALA A 88 -21.00 -8.50 14.96
N GLY A 89 -20.76 -8.99 13.73
CA GLY A 89 -20.96 -10.39 13.33
C GLY A 89 -19.91 -11.36 13.87
N GLY A 90 -18.84 -10.85 14.50
CA GLY A 90 -17.73 -11.66 15.01
C GLY A 90 -16.61 -11.90 13.97
N GLY A 91 -16.75 -11.37 12.76
CA GLY A 91 -15.72 -11.39 11.72
C GLY A 91 -14.67 -10.29 11.87
N VAL A 92 -13.70 -10.27 10.98
CA VAL A 92 -12.65 -9.24 10.92
C VAL A 92 -12.68 -8.49 9.60
N ALA A 93 -12.85 -7.17 9.68
CA ALA A 93 -12.73 -6.25 8.55
C ALA A 93 -11.27 -5.81 8.39
N VAL A 94 -10.65 -6.15 7.25
CA VAL A 94 -9.34 -5.64 6.84
C VAL A 94 -9.59 -4.43 5.93
N ASP A 95 -9.46 -3.23 6.50
CA ASP A 95 -9.79 -1.97 5.83
C ASP A 95 -8.59 -1.38 5.09
N LYS A 96 -8.69 -1.25 3.78
CA LYS A 96 -7.68 -0.62 2.92
C LYS A 96 -7.87 0.88 2.74
N SER A 97 -8.96 1.45 3.26
CA SER A 97 -9.24 2.88 3.17
C SER A 97 -8.48 3.68 4.23
N SER A 98 -8.65 5.00 4.21
CA SER A 98 -8.11 5.88 5.27
C SER A 98 -9.01 6.00 6.50
N ALA A 99 -10.16 5.31 6.53
CA ALA A 99 -11.20 5.52 7.54
C ALA A 99 -10.72 5.31 8.98
N TYR A 100 -9.93 4.27 9.21
CA TYR A 100 -9.53 3.83 10.55
C TYR A 100 -8.02 3.93 10.80
N ARG A 101 -7.22 4.40 9.83
CA ARG A 101 -5.75 4.39 9.95
C ARG A 101 -5.21 5.19 11.11
N MET A 102 -5.92 6.23 11.55
CA MET A 102 -5.52 7.08 12.68
C MET A 102 -6.40 6.89 13.91
N ASP A 103 -7.34 5.93 13.91
CA ASP A 103 -8.11 5.55 15.08
C ASP A 103 -7.22 4.76 16.05
N ALA A 104 -7.07 5.26 17.28
CA ALA A 104 -6.19 4.65 18.28
C ALA A 104 -6.66 3.25 18.73
N THR A 105 -7.94 2.92 18.56
CA THR A 105 -8.53 1.63 18.92
C THR A 105 -8.42 0.57 17.82
N VAL A 106 -8.04 0.96 16.60
CA VAL A 106 -7.92 0.07 15.45
C VAL A 106 -6.45 -0.12 15.09
N PRO A 107 -5.86 -1.32 15.12
CA PRO A 107 -4.47 -1.52 14.77
C PRO A 107 -4.19 -1.19 13.29
N LEU A 108 -3.08 -0.49 13.06
CA LEU A 108 -2.55 -0.18 11.73
C LEU A 108 -1.34 -1.10 11.48
N VAL A 109 -1.46 -2.05 10.54
CA VAL A 109 -0.55 -3.20 10.50
C VAL A 109 0.24 -3.32 9.21
N VAL A 110 1.55 -3.49 9.36
CA VAL A 110 2.47 -4.00 8.33
C VAL A 110 3.10 -5.28 8.90
N PRO A 111 2.75 -6.46 8.40
CA PRO A 111 3.14 -7.76 8.98
C PRO A 111 4.64 -7.92 9.25
N GLU A 112 5.50 -7.42 8.39
CA GLU A 112 6.96 -7.50 8.53
C GLU A 112 7.52 -6.59 9.65
N VAL A 113 6.70 -5.65 10.16
CA VAL A 113 7.17 -4.61 11.09
C VAL A 113 6.51 -4.74 12.47
N ASN A 114 5.18 -4.79 12.50
CA ASN A 114 4.41 -4.70 13.73
C ASN A 114 3.27 -5.73 13.83
N ALA A 115 3.49 -6.97 13.37
CA ALA A 115 2.50 -8.05 13.43
C ALA A 115 1.84 -8.20 14.81
N GLY A 116 2.58 -7.97 15.90
CA GLY A 116 2.06 -8.05 17.26
C GLY A 116 0.93 -7.07 17.58
N ALA A 117 0.79 -5.99 16.80
CA ALA A 117 -0.32 -5.06 16.96
C ALA A 117 -1.69 -5.70 16.67
N LEU A 118 -1.73 -6.81 15.93
CA LEU A 118 -2.97 -7.56 15.67
C LEU A 118 -3.64 -8.06 16.95
N ALA A 119 -2.91 -8.38 17.99
CA ALA A 119 -3.48 -8.86 19.25
C ALA A 119 -4.46 -7.86 19.90
N GLY A 120 -4.40 -6.59 19.51
CA GLY A 120 -5.28 -5.52 20.02
C GLY A 120 -6.52 -5.24 19.16
N HIS A 121 -6.81 -6.03 18.10
CA HIS A 121 -7.96 -5.74 17.25
C HIS A 121 -9.29 -6.10 17.92
N SER A 122 -10.33 -5.34 17.61
CA SER A 122 -11.71 -5.57 18.01
C SER A 122 -12.60 -5.76 16.77
N GLY A 123 -12.19 -6.67 15.87
CA GLY A 123 -12.90 -6.96 14.62
C GLY A 123 -12.62 -6.01 13.46
N ILE A 124 -11.73 -5.01 13.63
CA ILE A 124 -11.30 -4.12 12.55
C ILE A 124 -9.76 -4.02 12.56
N VAL A 125 -9.14 -4.12 11.39
CA VAL A 125 -7.70 -3.91 11.18
C VAL A 125 -7.50 -2.95 10.01
N ALA A 126 -6.73 -1.89 10.21
CA ALA A 126 -6.43 -0.93 9.16
C ALA A 126 -5.16 -1.32 8.40
N ASN A 127 -5.22 -1.22 7.07
CA ASN A 127 -4.10 -1.38 6.15
C ASN A 127 -3.53 0.00 5.80
N PRO A 128 -2.22 0.24 5.98
CA PRO A 128 -1.63 1.57 5.75
C PRO A 128 -1.67 2.03 4.29
N ASN A 129 -1.27 3.28 4.08
CA ASN A 129 -1.09 3.92 2.79
C ASN A 129 -0.03 3.19 1.94
N CYS A 130 -0.22 3.22 0.61
CA CYS A 130 0.64 2.53 -0.36
C CYS A 130 2.09 3.01 -0.41
N VAL A 131 2.40 4.17 0.16
CA VAL A 131 3.77 4.67 0.37
C VAL A 131 4.26 4.36 1.78
N ALA A 132 3.40 4.45 2.79
CA ALA A 132 3.76 4.18 4.18
C ALA A 132 4.18 2.72 4.40
N ILE A 133 3.52 1.75 3.74
CA ILE A 133 3.88 0.33 3.83
C ILE A 133 5.33 0.08 3.40
N PRO A 134 5.75 0.37 2.15
CA PRO A 134 7.12 0.10 1.72
C PRO A 134 8.17 0.91 2.49
N LEU A 135 7.85 2.13 2.93
CA LEU A 135 8.72 2.90 3.81
C LEU A 135 8.92 2.18 5.15
N ALA A 136 7.86 1.71 5.78
CA ALA A 136 7.94 1.00 7.05
C ALA A 136 8.70 -0.34 6.92
N VAL A 137 8.49 -1.10 5.84
CA VAL A 137 9.21 -2.37 5.58
C VAL A 137 10.72 -2.15 5.50
N VAL A 138 11.18 -1.06 4.88
CA VAL A 138 12.61 -0.76 4.76
C VAL A 138 13.17 -0.06 6.01
N LEU A 139 12.43 0.88 6.58
CA LEU A 139 12.90 1.67 7.73
C LEU A 139 12.80 0.90 9.05
N GLY A 140 11.88 -0.05 9.19
CA GLY A 140 11.68 -0.82 10.41
C GLY A 140 12.93 -1.56 10.87
N PRO A 141 13.56 -2.43 10.07
CA PRO A 141 14.79 -3.10 10.45
C PRO A 141 15.94 -2.13 10.70
N LEU A 142 16.06 -1.05 9.93
CA LEU A 142 17.07 -0.01 10.16
C LEU A 142 16.84 0.71 11.50
N HIS A 143 15.58 1.03 11.83
CA HIS A 143 15.21 1.61 13.11
C HIS A 143 15.58 0.68 14.28
N ALA A 144 15.16 -0.57 14.20
CA ALA A 144 15.40 -1.56 15.26
C ALA A 144 16.90 -1.73 15.57
N ARG A 145 17.79 -1.55 14.57
CA ARG A 145 19.23 -1.74 14.70
C ARG A 145 19.99 -0.46 15.04
N PHE A 146 19.61 0.68 14.46
CA PHE A 146 20.40 1.91 14.48
C PHE A 146 19.71 3.11 15.13
N GLY A 147 18.42 3.02 15.48
CA GLY A 147 17.65 4.11 16.07
C GLY A 147 17.38 5.25 15.05
N LEU A 148 16.23 5.23 14.39
CA LEU A 148 15.85 6.25 13.40
C LEU A 148 15.48 7.57 14.09
N ARG A 149 16.04 8.70 13.64
CA ARG A 149 15.82 10.04 14.23
C ARG A 149 15.06 11.00 13.31
N HIS A 150 15.38 10.95 12.01
CA HIS A 150 14.82 11.85 11.03
C HIS A 150 14.75 11.18 9.66
N VAL A 151 13.67 11.47 8.92
CA VAL A 151 13.46 10.99 7.54
C VAL A 151 13.06 12.17 6.67
N THR A 152 13.71 12.31 5.53
CA THR A 152 13.23 13.12 4.41
C THR A 152 12.89 12.17 3.27
N VAL A 153 11.71 12.30 2.69
CA VAL A 153 11.27 11.45 1.59
C VAL A 153 10.69 12.27 0.44
N ALA A 154 11.14 11.99 -0.77
CA ALA A 154 10.49 12.42 -2.01
C ALA A 154 9.92 11.18 -2.71
N THR A 155 8.62 11.17 -2.98
CA THR A 155 7.96 10.03 -3.61
C THR A 155 7.78 10.24 -5.11
N TYR A 156 7.70 9.14 -5.85
CA TYR A 156 7.39 9.10 -7.28
C TYR A 156 6.22 8.13 -7.46
N GLN A 157 4.99 8.67 -7.47
CA GLN A 157 3.79 7.86 -7.37
C GLN A 157 3.14 7.64 -8.74
N ALA A 158 2.91 6.38 -9.08
CA ALA A 158 2.26 5.94 -10.31
C ALA A 158 0.78 6.35 -10.38
N ALA A 159 0.26 6.47 -11.58
CA ALA A 159 -1.13 6.83 -11.86
C ALA A 159 -2.15 5.86 -11.22
N SER A 160 -1.81 4.56 -11.12
CA SER A 160 -2.67 3.56 -10.48
C SER A 160 -3.02 3.85 -9.01
N GLY A 161 -2.18 4.64 -8.30
CA GLY A 161 -2.47 5.14 -6.96
C GLY A 161 -3.68 6.08 -6.91
N GLY A 162 -3.99 6.78 -8.00
CA GLY A 162 -5.22 7.58 -8.19
C GLY A 162 -6.41 6.76 -8.72
N GLY A 163 -6.26 5.44 -8.81
CA GLY A 163 -7.32 4.54 -9.25
C GLY A 163 -7.32 4.23 -10.75
N ARG A 164 -8.27 3.39 -11.15
CA ARG A 164 -8.39 2.91 -12.54
C ARG A 164 -8.58 4.06 -13.55
N ALA A 165 -9.37 5.06 -13.17
CA ALA A 165 -9.68 6.19 -14.05
C ALA A 165 -8.42 7.00 -14.40
N LEU A 166 -7.56 7.31 -13.40
CA LEU A 166 -6.32 8.04 -13.65
C LEU A 166 -5.31 7.21 -14.46
N ALA A 167 -5.22 5.91 -14.21
CA ALA A 167 -4.37 5.04 -15.02
C ALA A 167 -4.83 4.96 -16.48
N ALA A 168 -6.16 4.93 -16.72
CA ALA A 168 -6.73 4.97 -18.07
C ALA A 168 -6.51 6.33 -18.74
N GLU A 169 -6.63 7.44 -18.00
CA GLU A 169 -6.34 8.79 -18.50
C GLU A 169 -4.89 8.91 -18.94
N LEU A 170 -3.92 8.47 -18.13
CA LEU A 170 -2.51 8.46 -18.52
C LEU A 170 -2.30 7.68 -19.84
N ALA A 171 -2.84 6.47 -19.95
CA ALA A 171 -2.74 5.67 -21.15
C ALA A 171 -3.44 6.32 -22.37
N ALA A 172 -4.49 7.10 -22.18
CA ALA A 172 -5.12 7.89 -23.23
C ALA A 172 -4.23 9.06 -23.66
N GLN A 173 -3.65 9.78 -22.71
CA GLN A 173 -2.71 10.88 -22.96
C GLN A 173 -1.47 10.42 -23.75
N GLU A 174 -0.88 9.26 -23.40
CA GLU A 174 0.23 8.64 -24.13
C GLU A 174 -0.16 8.34 -25.61
N ARG A 175 -1.36 7.80 -25.83
CA ARG A 175 -1.84 7.53 -27.19
C ARG A 175 -2.10 8.82 -27.97
N ASP A 176 -2.70 9.82 -27.34
CA ASP A 176 -3.00 11.10 -28.01
C ASP A 176 -1.73 11.79 -28.46
N ASP A 177 -0.70 11.85 -27.59
CA ASP A 177 0.59 12.41 -27.92
C ASP A 177 1.27 11.65 -29.09
N ALA A 178 1.23 10.32 -29.06
CA ALA A 178 1.79 9.47 -30.12
C ALA A 178 1.12 9.69 -31.50
N TYR A 179 -0.14 10.13 -31.51
CA TYR A 179 -0.89 10.48 -32.73
C TYR A 179 -0.89 11.98 -33.04
N GLY A 180 -0.10 12.79 -32.33
CA GLY A 180 -0.03 14.24 -32.51
C GLY A 180 -1.31 14.98 -32.08
N ARG A 181 -2.11 14.39 -31.21
CA ARG A 181 -3.30 15.01 -30.64
C ARG A 181 -2.98 15.61 -29.25
N PRO A 182 -3.60 16.74 -28.88
CA PRO A 182 -3.36 17.32 -27.56
C PRO A 182 -3.93 16.40 -26.44
N PRO A 183 -3.08 16.00 -25.46
CA PRO A 183 -3.53 15.19 -24.33
C PRO A 183 -4.65 15.87 -23.53
N GLN A 184 -5.71 15.14 -23.22
CA GLN A 184 -6.83 15.62 -22.42
C GLN A 184 -6.66 15.29 -20.94
N ARG A 185 -7.28 16.10 -20.05
CA ARG A 185 -7.34 15.88 -18.61
C ARG A 185 -8.79 15.91 -18.16
N GLU A 186 -9.25 14.86 -17.52
CA GLU A 186 -10.61 14.72 -17.02
C GLU A 186 -10.64 14.32 -15.55
N VAL A 187 -9.67 13.49 -15.14
CA VAL A 187 -9.58 12.90 -13.80
C VAL A 187 -8.57 13.66 -12.94
N TYR A 188 -7.44 14.06 -13.53
CA TYR A 188 -6.35 14.71 -12.80
C TYR A 188 -6.22 16.19 -13.17
N PRO A 189 -5.88 17.08 -12.21
CA PRO A 189 -5.83 18.52 -12.47
C PRO A 189 -4.77 18.96 -13.50
N HIS A 190 -3.84 18.08 -13.85
CA HIS A 190 -2.77 18.32 -14.82
C HIS A 190 -2.69 17.21 -15.85
N VAL A 191 -2.20 17.52 -17.08
CA VAL A 191 -1.73 16.48 -17.99
C VAL A 191 -0.57 15.75 -17.31
N LEU A 192 -0.70 14.43 -17.17
CA LEU A 192 0.30 13.63 -16.47
C LEU A 192 1.37 13.08 -17.41
N HIS A 193 0.99 12.72 -18.65
CA HIS A 193 1.94 12.26 -19.66
C HIS A 193 3.05 13.30 -19.90
N GLY A 194 4.31 12.86 -19.84
CA GLY A 194 5.47 13.73 -19.98
C GLY A 194 5.67 14.76 -18.87
N ASN A 195 5.05 14.57 -17.72
CA ASN A 195 5.04 15.54 -16.63
C ASN A 195 5.39 14.94 -15.26
N VAL A 196 5.79 15.81 -14.33
CA VAL A 196 6.06 15.50 -12.93
C VAL A 196 5.28 16.51 -12.08
N VAL A 197 4.31 16.05 -11.29
CA VAL A 197 3.37 16.92 -10.58
C VAL A 197 3.54 16.78 -9.07
N PRO A 198 4.10 17.79 -8.37
CA PRO A 198 4.20 17.80 -6.91
C PRO A 198 2.86 18.26 -6.29
N GLY A 199 1.86 17.39 -6.28
CA GLY A 199 0.51 17.73 -5.81
C GLY A 199 -0.58 16.89 -6.46
N GLY A 200 -1.79 17.47 -6.56
CA GLY A 200 -2.98 16.78 -7.08
C GLY A 200 -3.74 16.00 -6.02
N TRP A 201 -3.44 16.24 -4.75
CA TRP A 201 -4.22 15.85 -3.58
C TRP A 201 -4.81 17.09 -2.88
N ALA A 202 -5.78 16.89 -2.01
CA ALA A 202 -6.31 17.97 -1.18
C ALA A 202 -5.22 18.54 -0.27
N MET A 203 -5.30 19.83 0.04
CA MET A 203 -4.37 20.49 0.94
C MET A 203 -4.83 20.37 2.39
N VAL A 204 -3.88 20.17 3.31
CA VAL A 204 -4.05 20.18 4.76
C VAL A 204 -2.99 21.14 5.33
N GLY A 205 -3.35 22.40 5.50
CA GLY A 205 -2.38 23.46 5.76
C GLY A 205 -1.47 23.69 4.55
N ASP A 206 -0.17 23.67 4.78
CA ASP A 206 0.85 23.82 3.73
C ASP A 206 1.23 22.48 3.05
N ASP A 207 0.85 21.36 3.66
CA ASP A 207 1.12 20.00 3.14
C ASP A 207 -0.09 19.47 2.33
N THR A 208 0.16 18.50 1.49
CA THR A 208 -0.92 17.71 0.89
C THR A 208 -1.42 16.66 1.89
N GLU A 209 -2.69 16.25 1.73
CA GLU A 209 -3.27 15.14 2.50
C GLU A 209 -2.41 13.86 2.42
N GLU A 210 -1.78 13.61 1.28
CA GLU A 210 -0.91 12.44 1.09
C GLU A 210 0.38 12.56 1.90
N GLU A 211 1.02 13.72 1.96
CA GLU A 211 2.21 13.98 2.77
C GLU A 211 1.93 13.81 4.26
N THR A 212 0.80 14.36 4.71
CA THR A 212 0.33 14.21 6.09
C THR A 212 0.10 12.73 6.45
N LYS A 213 -0.56 11.96 5.57
CA LYS A 213 -0.81 10.52 5.75
C LYS A 213 0.48 9.73 5.83
N VAL A 214 1.41 9.93 4.89
CA VAL A 214 2.71 9.23 4.88
C VAL A 214 3.44 9.46 6.20
N ALA A 215 3.55 10.69 6.66
CA ALA A 215 4.26 11.00 7.89
C ALA A 215 3.57 10.39 9.14
N ALA A 216 2.24 10.53 9.24
CA ALA A 216 1.48 10.03 10.40
C ALA A 216 1.47 8.49 10.47
N GLU A 217 1.26 7.83 9.33
CA GLU A 217 1.15 6.38 9.28
C GLU A 217 2.50 5.69 9.49
N VAL A 218 3.61 6.22 8.94
CA VAL A 218 4.97 5.69 9.22
C VAL A 218 5.29 5.82 10.71
N ARG A 219 5.01 6.97 11.35
CA ARG A 219 5.17 7.13 12.81
C ARG A 219 4.40 6.06 13.58
N ARG A 220 3.18 5.80 13.18
CA ARG A 220 2.29 4.87 13.86
C ARG A 220 2.73 3.41 13.69
N VAL A 221 3.09 3.00 12.48
CA VAL A 221 3.54 1.63 12.19
C VAL A 221 4.86 1.32 12.88
N LEU A 222 5.78 2.31 12.96
CA LEU A 222 7.07 2.15 13.63
C LEU A 222 7.01 2.39 15.16
N ASP A 223 5.83 2.74 15.71
CA ASP A 223 5.65 3.14 17.11
C ASP A 223 6.59 4.30 17.53
N MET A 224 6.74 5.28 16.64
CA MET A 224 7.67 6.42 16.81
C MET A 224 6.93 7.76 16.71
N ALA A 225 6.09 8.09 17.69
CA ALA A 225 5.29 9.33 17.68
C ALA A 225 6.10 10.61 17.44
N GLN A 226 7.36 10.64 17.88
CA GLN A 226 8.26 11.80 17.79
C GLN A 226 9.20 11.77 16.58
N LEU A 227 9.08 10.79 15.69
CA LEU A 227 9.92 10.72 14.50
C LEU A 227 9.70 11.96 13.62
N ARG A 228 10.78 12.66 13.30
CA ARG A 228 10.75 13.81 12.39
C ARG A 228 10.73 13.31 10.95
N ILE A 229 9.61 13.51 10.26
CA ILE A 229 9.45 13.14 8.85
C ILE A 229 9.03 14.38 8.06
N ALA A 230 9.77 14.66 6.97
CA ALA A 230 9.38 15.58 5.92
C ALA A 230 9.12 14.79 4.63
N ALA A 231 7.94 14.93 4.06
CA ALA A 231 7.55 14.23 2.83
C ALA A 231 7.20 15.25 1.73
N THR A 232 7.62 14.96 0.50
CA THR A 232 7.09 15.61 -0.70
C THR A 232 6.55 14.52 -1.61
N THR A 233 5.27 14.60 -1.90
CA THR A 233 4.61 13.60 -2.74
C THR A 233 4.45 14.09 -4.17
N VAL A 234 4.88 13.25 -5.13
CA VAL A 234 4.93 13.61 -6.54
C VAL A 234 4.22 12.54 -7.37
N ARG A 235 3.32 12.98 -8.24
CA ARG A 235 2.71 12.12 -9.27
C ARG A 235 3.60 12.13 -10.51
N VAL A 236 3.90 10.92 -11.02
CA VAL A 236 4.75 10.72 -12.21
C VAL A 236 4.01 9.91 -13.29
N PRO A 237 4.42 10.03 -14.57
CA PRO A 237 3.77 9.34 -15.69
C PRO A 237 4.21 7.87 -15.77
N VAL A 238 3.93 7.14 -14.71
CA VAL A 238 4.17 5.70 -14.57
C VAL A 238 2.84 5.03 -14.27
N SER A 239 2.53 3.93 -14.93
CA SER A 239 1.24 3.26 -14.79
C SER A 239 1.10 2.58 -13.42
N VAL A 240 2.08 1.75 -13.02
CA VAL A 240 2.10 0.96 -11.76
C VAL A 240 3.49 1.01 -11.15
N GLY A 241 3.56 0.92 -9.84
CA GLY A 241 4.79 0.95 -9.06
C GLY A 241 5.12 2.35 -8.54
N HIS A 242 5.12 2.51 -7.21
CA HIS A 242 5.60 3.71 -6.54
C HIS A 242 7.08 3.58 -6.24
N ALA A 243 7.78 4.69 -6.24
CA ALA A 243 9.15 4.74 -5.76
C ALA A 243 9.34 5.91 -4.78
N ALA A 244 10.41 5.86 -4.01
CA ALA A 244 10.79 6.94 -3.11
C ALA A 244 12.31 7.08 -2.99
N ALA A 245 12.80 8.31 -3.03
CA ALA A 245 14.12 8.68 -2.57
C ALA A 245 14.03 9.03 -1.09
N VAL A 246 14.86 8.40 -0.26
CA VAL A 246 14.82 8.50 1.19
C VAL A 246 16.18 8.90 1.71
N TRP A 247 16.20 9.88 2.60
CA TRP A 247 17.34 10.28 3.41
C TRP A 247 16.97 10.07 4.88
N ALA A 248 17.71 9.23 5.57
CA ALA A 248 17.46 8.85 6.96
C ALA A 248 18.67 9.15 7.84
N GLU A 249 18.43 9.71 9.01
CA GLU A 249 19.44 9.97 10.05
C GLU A 249 19.18 9.04 11.23
N PHE A 250 20.24 8.48 11.81
CA PHE A 250 20.19 7.50 12.87
C PHE A 250 20.91 7.95 14.14
N GLU A 251 20.59 7.33 15.27
CA GLU A 251 21.26 7.58 16.56
C GLU A 251 22.65 6.95 16.59
N ILE A 252 22.78 5.77 16.01
CA ILE A 252 24.02 5.00 15.95
C ILE A 252 24.60 5.13 14.54
N ALA A 253 25.93 5.26 14.47
CA ALA A 253 26.63 5.27 13.19
C ALA A 253 26.31 4.03 12.37
N VAL A 254 26.04 4.22 11.10
CA VAL A 254 25.68 3.19 10.15
C VAL A 254 26.44 3.37 8.84
N THR A 255 27.02 2.31 8.33
CA THR A 255 27.64 2.28 7.00
C THR A 255 26.63 1.76 5.96
N ALA A 256 26.85 2.12 4.70
CA ALA A 256 26.05 1.58 3.60
C ALA A 256 26.17 0.05 3.48
N ALA A 257 27.32 -0.52 3.86
CA ALA A 257 27.56 -1.96 3.85
C ALA A 257 26.70 -2.67 4.93
N GLU A 258 26.71 -2.16 6.17
CA GLU A 258 25.89 -2.69 7.26
C GLU A 258 24.40 -2.59 6.96
N ALA A 259 23.96 -1.45 6.41
CA ALA A 259 22.57 -1.26 6.02
C ALA A 259 22.14 -2.24 4.91
N ARG A 260 22.99 -2.45 3.89
CA ARG A 260 22.74 -3.40 2.82
C ARG A 260 22.65 -4.83 3.32
N GLU A 261 23.56 -5.25 4.17
CA GLU A 261 23.56 -6.58 4.79
C GLU A 261 22.31 -6.81 5.64
N LEU A 262 21.94 -5.84 6.47
CA LEU A 262 20.72 -5.91 7.27
C LEU A 262 19.46 -6.05 6.40
N LEU A 263 19.36 -5.23 5.35
CA LEU A 263 18.19 -5.23 4.45
C LEU A 263 18.15 -6.49 3.55
N TRP A 264 19.29 -7.10 3.25
CA TRP A 264 19.35 -8.37 2.50
C TRP A 264 18.63 -9.50 3.23
N HIS A 265 18.62 -9.48 4.55
CA HIS A 265 17.97 -10.48 5.41
C HIS A 265 16.59 -10.02 5.92
N ALA A 266 16.15 -8.80 5.59
CA ALA A 266 14.89 -8.26 6.08
C ALA A 266 13.70 -8.90 5.34
N PRO A 267 12.65 -9.34 6.05
CA PRO A 267 11.47 -9.91 5.42
C PRO A 267 10.76 -8.88 4.53
N GLY A 268 10.28 -9.31 3.36
CA GLY A 268 9.58 -8.44 2.42
C GLY A 268 10.45 -7.45 1.65
N VAL A 269 11.77 -7.53 1.79
CA VAL A 269 12.75 -6.67 1.11
C VAL A 269 13.55 -7.47 0.09
N LEU A 270 13.74 -6.90 -1.10
CA LEU A 270 14.69 -7.37 -2.10
C LEU A 270 15.74 -6.27 -2.38
N VAL A 271 17.00 -6.52 -2.03
CA VAL A 271 18.08 -5.59 -2.32
C VAL A 271 18.49 -5.70 -3.79
N VAL A 272 18.33 -4.59 -4.54
CA VAL A 272 18.73 -4.42 -5.94
C VAL A 272 19.68 -3.24 -6.00
N ASP A 273 20.96 -3.46 -5.68
CA ASP A 273 21.95 -2.40 -5.49
C ASP A 273 23.31 -2.80 -6.05
N ASP A 274 23.40 -2.90 -7.39
CA ASP A 274 24.64 -3.11 -8.10
C ASP A 274 24.97 -1.90 -9.00
N PRO A 275 25.73 -0.92 -8.47
CA PRO A 275 26.13 0.26 -9.24
C PRO A 275 27.05 -0.08 -10.43
N ALA A 276 27.81 -1.16 -10.38
CA ALA A 276 28.76 -1.54 -11.44
C ALA A 276 28.02 -1.99 -12.71
N THR A 277 26.90 -2.67 -12.54
CA THR A 277 26.03 -3.12 -13.64
C THR A 277 24.79 -2.24 -13.82
N GLN A 278 24.70 -1.12 -13.09
CA GLN A 278 23.57 -0.16 -13.10
C GLN A 278 22.20 -0.81 -12.77
N GLN A 279 22.20 -1.80 -11.90
CA GLN A 279 20.97 -2.43 -11.42
C GLN A 279 20.43 -1.70 -10.20
N TYR A 280 19.22 -1.17 -10.33
CA TYR A 280 18.56 -0.36 -9.32
C TYR A 280 17.06 -0.67 -9.24
N PRO A 281 16.39 -0.41 -8.10
CA PRO A 281 14.95 -0.50 -8.01
C PRO A 281 14.29 0.46 -9.01
N THR A 282 13.30 -0.01 -9.74
CA THR A 282 12.50 0.85 -10.63
C THR A 282 11.01 0.49 -10.54
N PRO A 283 10.10 1.45 -10.74
CA PRO A 283 8.67 1.18 -10.76
C PRO A 283 8.28 0.07 -11.74
N ARG A 284 8.90 0.02 -12.91
CA ARG A 284 8.63 -1.00 -13.93
C ARG A 284 9.03 -2.41 -13.49
N ALA A 285 10.14 -2.53 -12.75
CA ALA A 285 10.64 -3.82 -12.29
C ALA A 285 9.81 -4.41 -11.15
N VAL A 286 9.18 -3.56 -10.33
CA VAL A 286 8.38 -4.00 -9.18
C VAL A 286 6.91 -4.27 -9.52
N ALA A 287 6.45 -3.90 -10.71
CA ALA A 287 5.09 -4.16 -11.13
C ALA A 287 4.82 -5.68 -11.18
N GLY A 288 3.88 -6.16 -10.35
CA GLY A 288 3.56 -7.58 -10.16
C GLY A 288 4.37 -8.28 -9.07
N CYS A 289 5.35 -7.62 -8.42
CA CYS A 289 6.13 -8.17 -7.31
C CYS A 289 5.49 -7.89 -5.95
N ASP A 290 5.74 -8.77 -4.98
CA ASP A 290 5.27 -8.61 -3.60
C ASP A 290 6.34 -8.01 -2.68
N GLU A 291 7.61 -8.01 -3.07
CA GLU A 291 8.72 -7.46 -2.30
C GLU A 291 8.86 -5.94 -2.53
N VAL A 292 9.38 -5.25 -1.52
CA VAL A 292 9.90 -3.90 -1.65
C VAL A 292 11.33 -3.97 -2.15
N HIS A 293 11.59 -3.48 -3.34
CA HIS A 293 12.96 -3.39 -3.86
C HIS A 293 13.65 -2.17 -3.28
N VAL A 294 14.87 -2.35 -2.77
CA VAL A 294 15.69 -1.26 -2.22
C VAL A 294 17.10 -1.28 -2.83
N GLY A 295 17.63 -0.10 -3.10
CA GLY A 295 18.98 0.06 -3.63
C GLY A 295 19.45 1.50 -3.53
N ARG A 296 20.54 1.84 -4.24
CA ARG A 296 21.20 3.13 -4.11
C ARG A 296 21.57 3.46 -2.66
N ILE A 297 21.86 2.42 -1.85
CA ILE A 297 22.21 2.52 -0.45
C ILE A 297 23.61 3.11 -0.34
N ARG A 298 23.71 4.31 0.25
CA ARG A 298 24.95 5.08 0.34
C ARG A 298 24.94 6.00 1.55
N ALA A 299 26.14 6.41 1.99
CA ALA A 299 26.23 7.44 3.03
C ALA A 299 25.60 8.76 2.54
N ASP A 300 24.87 9.41 3.43
CA ASP A 300 24.45 10.81 3.27
C ASP A 300 25.46 11.70 4.02
N HIS A 301 26.39 12.28 3.30
CA HIS A 301 27.45 13.12 3.89
C HIS A 301 26.96 14.49 4.37
N SER A 302 25.69 14.82 4.18
CA SER A 302 25.09 16.06 4.66
C SER A 302 24.58 15.95 6.11
N ARG A 303 24.58 14.72 6.68
CA ARG A 303 24.05 14.42 8.02
C ARG A 303 25.00 13.49 8.77
N GLU A 304 25.08 13.69 10.10
CA GLU A 304 25.72 12.73 10.96
C GLU A 304 24.91 11.42 10.97
N ASN A 305 25.59 10.28 10.82
CA ASN A 305 24.97 8.96 10.75
C ASN A 305 23.87 8.87 9.66
N GLY A 306 24.04 9.57 8.54
CA GLY A 306 23.07 9.64 7.48
C GLY A 306 23.21 8.54 6.43
N LEU A 307 22.09 8.00 5.98
CA LEU A 307 21.98 7.16 4.79
C LEU A 307 21.04 7.78 3.77
N ALA A 308 21.38 7.62 2.49
CA ALA A 308 20.46 7.85 1.39
C ALA A 308 20.21 6.52 0.68
N LEU A 309 18.95 6.25 0.33
CA LEU A 309 18.54 5.05 -0.38
C LEU A 309 17.38 5.35 -1.34
N PHE A 310 17.12 4.44 -2.24
CA PHE A 310 15.98 4.48 -3.13
C PHE A 310 15.21 3.17 -3.02
N LEU A 311 13.89 3.25 -2.93
CA LEU A 311 13.04 2.08 -2.91
C LEU A 311 11.95 2.16 -3.98
N ALA A 312 11.44 1.01 -4.39
CA ALA A 312 10.28 0.88 -5.25
C ALA A 312 9.44 -0.32 -4.81
N ALA A 313 8.12 -0.21 -4.94
CA ALA A 313 7.18 -1.29 -4.65
C ALA A 313 5.95 -1.21 -5.55
N ASP A 314 5.33 -2.33 -5.85
CA ASP A 314 4.00 -2.33 -6.48
C ASP A 314 2.97 -1.79 -5.49
N ASN A 315 2.44 -0.61 -5.81
CA ASN A 315 1.50 0.11 -4.96
C ASN A 315 0.13 -0.56 -4.85
N LEU A 316 -0.21 -1.44 -5.78
CA LEU A 316 -1.45 -2.22 -5.75
C LEU A 316 -1.27 -3.57 -5.03
N ARG A 317 -0.04 -4.15 -5.07
CA ARG A 317 0.32 -5.41 -4.40
C ARG A 317 0.83 -5.13 -2.99
N LYS A 318 2.16 -5.09 -2.77
CA LYS A 318 2.69 -4.86 -1.40
C LYS A 318 2.19 -3.55 -0.80
N GLY A 319 2.08 -2.50 -1.58
CA GLY A 319 1.50 -1.23 -1.14
C GLY A 319 0.02 -1.29 -0.72
N ALA A 320 -0.68 -2.40 -0.95
CA ALA A 320 -2.12 -2.51 -0.67
C ALA A 320 -2.59 -3.95 -0.45
N ALA A 321 -2.81 -4.72 -1.56
CA ALA A 321 -3.49 -6.00 -1.52
C ALA A 321 -2.68 -7.06 -0.79
N THR A 322 -1.40 -7.21 -1.11
CA THR A 322 -0.52 -8.21 -0.48
C THR A 322 -0.41 -7.97 1.02
N ASN A 323 -0.25 -6.71 1.46
CA ASN A 323 -0.21 -6.39 2.88
C ASN A 323 -1.53 -6.78 3.59
N ALA A 324 -2.68 -6.50 2.96
CA ALA A 324 -3.99 -6.86 3.51
C ALA A 324 -4.18 -8.38 3.60
N VAL A 325 -3.76 -9.15 2.58
CA VAL A 325 -3.83 -10.62 2.60
C VAL A 325 -2.88 -11.21 3.64
N GLN A 326 -1.66 -10.68 3.76
CA GLN A 326 -0.72 -11.08 4.82
C GLN A 326 -1.27 -10.82 6.24
N VAL A 327 -1.98 -9.71 6.45
CA VAL A 327 -2.71 -9.46 7.70
C VAL A 327 -3.74 -10.56 7.94
N ALA A 328 -4.53 -10.91 6.93
CA ALA A 328 -5.53 -11.98 7.06
C ALA A 328 -4.89 -13.35 7.30
N GLU A 329 -3.75 -13.66 6.68
CA GLU A 329 -2.98 -14.88 6.95
C GLU A 329 -2.51 -14.97 8.42
N LEU A 330 -2.13 -13.84 9.02
CA LEU A 330 -1.77 -13.81 10.44
C LEU A 330 -2.97 -14.04 11.34
N LEU A 331 -4.14 -13.47 11.01
CA LEU A 331 -5.40 -13.69 11.74
C LEU A 331 -5.83 -15.17 11.75
N LEU A 332 -5.51 -15.92 10.70
CA LEU A 332 -5.81 -17.36 10.63
C LEU A 332 -4.85 -18.25 11.45
N ARG A 333 -3.69 -17.72 11.82
CA ARG A 333 -2.67 -18.47 12.59
C ARG A 333 -2.78 -18.28 14.11
N GLY A 334 -3.46 -17.23 14.55
CA GLY A 334 -3.67 -16.86 15.96
C GLY A 334 -4.97 -17.41 16.50
#